data_16de2e2b486f64e17923c514619e2942
#
_entry.id   16de2e2b486f64e17923c514619e2942
#
_cell.length_a   1.000
_cell.length_b   1.000
_cell.length_c   1.000
_cell.angle_alpha   90.00
_cell.angle_beta   90.00
_cell.angle_gamma   90.00
#
_symmetry.space_group_name_H-M   'P 1'
#
loop_
_entity.id
_entity.type
_entity.pdbx_description
1 polymer ?
#
loop_
_entity_poly.entity_id
_entity_poly.type
_entity_poly.pdbx_seq_one_letter_code
_entity_poly.pdbx_strand_id
1 'polypeptide(L)'
;MTRTLLIGANSTIAQALQENSDREFLTFSRSEGTLNLDGDLSELDDVSDIDGLVYFPGTINLKPFTMLKEEDFLNDFKINVLGASKVVKKVINKLKEADGASVVFISSVAANIGLPFHASIGASKSALEGMARALASEYT
;
A
#
# COMPACT_ATOMS: atom_id res chain seq x y z
N MET A 1 -22.79 -2.12 8.21
CA MET A 1 -21.73 -1.15 8.58
C MET A 1 -20.51 -1.43 7.74
N THR A 2 -20.00 -0.43 7.07
CA THR A 2 -18.80 -0.57 6.24
C THR A 2 -17.52 -0.42 7.06
N ARG A 3 -16.47 -1.08 6.60
CA ARG A 3 -15.17 -1.14 7.29
C ARG A 3 -14.05 -0.61 6.38
N THR A 4 -12.97 -0.19 6.96
CA THR A 4 -11.75 0.14 6.22
C THR A 4 -10.76 -1.01 6.29
N LEU A 5 -10.33 -1.50 5.13
CA LEU A 5 -9.31 -2.55 5.02
C LEU A 5 -7.92 -1.93 5.19
N LEU A 6 -7.16 -2.43 6.16
CA LEU A 6 -5.77 -2.03 6.40
C LEU A 6 -4.82 -3.17 6.02
N ILE A 7 -3.97 -2.90 5.07
CA ILE A 7 -2.86 -3.79 4.71
C ILE A 7 -1.57 -3.26 5.32
N GLY A 8 -0.86 -4.10 6.06
CA GLY A 8 0.29 -3.69 6.85
C GLY A 8 -0.12 -3.04 8.18
N ALA A 9 -1.14 -3.56 8.82
CA ALA A 9 -1.79 -2.99 10.00
C ALA A 9 -0.88 -2.84 11.23
N ASN A 10 0.28 -3.46 11.23
CA ASN A 10 1.26 -3.38 12.33
C ASN A 10 2.31 -2.27 12.15
N SER A 11 2.24 -1.48 11.07
CA SER A 11 3.10 -0.30 10.98
C SER A 11 2.71 0.75 12.03
N THR A 12 3.66 1.61 12.41
CA THR A 12 3.44 2.65 13.42
C THR A 12 2.28 3.57 13.04
N ILE A 13 2.20 3.98 11.76
CA ILE A 13 1.12 4.84 11.27
C ILE A 13 -0.22 4.10 11.30
N ALA A 14 -0.25 2.83 10.91
CA ALA A 14 -1.47 2.03 10.94
C ALA A 14 -1.98 1.81 12.36
N GLN A 15 -1.10 1.59 13.32
CA GLN A 15 -1.47 1.46 14.73
C GLN A 15 -2.03 2.78 15.26
N ALA A 16 -1.39 3.90 14.99
CA ALA A 16 -1.88 5.22 15.37
C ALA A 16 -3.26 5.53 14.77
N LEU A 17 -3.51 5.14 13.53
CA LEU A 17 -4.82 5.27 12.90
C LEU A 17 -5.88 4.47 13.66
N GLN A 18 -5.59 3.21 13.99
CA GLN A 18 -6.52 2.34 14.72
C GLN A 18 -6.84 2.88 16.12
N GLU A 19 -5.84 3.43 16.82
CA GLU A 19 -6.00 3.97 18.18
C GLU A 19 -6.75 5.31 18.21
N ASN A 20 -6.72 6.08 17.14
CA ASN A 20 -7.28 7.43 17.08
C ASN A 20 -8.52 7.56 16.17
N SER A 21 -9.15 6.45 15.83
CA SER A 21 -10.35 6.44 14.98
C SER A 21 -11.42 5.50 15.54
N ASP A 22 -12.66 5.94 15.49
CA ASP A 22 -13.83 5.14 15.86
C ASP A 22 -14.30 4.21 14.72
N ARG A 23 -13.60 4.20 13.58
CA ARG A 23 -13.94 3.32 12.46
C ARG A 23 -13.66 1.87 12.78
N GLU A 24 -14.47 0.99 12.23
CA GLU A 24 -14.18 -0.44 12.22
C GLU A 24 -13.15 -0.76 11.14
N PHE A 25 -12.12 -1.49 11.51
CA PHE A 25 -11.04 -1.90 10.63
C PHE A 25 -11.00 -3.40 10.42
N LEU A 26 -10.70 -3.81 9.20
CA LEU A 26 -10.35 -5.18 8.85
C LEU A 26 -8.84 -5.20 8.56
N THR A 27 -8.08 -5.93 9.36
CA THR A 27 -6.62 -5.81 9.40
C THR A 27 -5.90 -7.04 8.89
N PHE A 28 -4.88 -6.82 8.06
CA PHE A 28 -3.99 -7.86 7.56
C PHE A 28 -2.54 -7.40 7.66
N SER A 29 -1.64 -8.31 8.05
CA SER A 29 -0.22 -8.01 8.09
C SER A 29 0.64 -9.24 7.81
N ARG A 30 1.82 -9.00 7.27
CA ARG A 30 2.83 -10.05 7.06
C ARG A 30 3.41 -10.52 8.40
N SER A 31 3.65 -9.61 9.33
CA SER A 31 4.27 -9.92 10.63
C SER A 31 3.40 -10.83 11.50
N GLU A 32 2.08 -10.79 11.35
CA GLU A 32 1.15 -11.69 12.01
C GLU A 32 0.80 -12.92 11.16
N GLY A 33 1.35 -13.03 9.96
CA GLY A 33 1.08 -14.14 9.06
C GLY A 33 -0.33 -14.15 8.46
N THR A 34 -1.05 -13.03 8.53
CA THR A 34 -2.43 -12.93 8.03
C THR A 34 -2.51 -12.55 6.55
N LEU A 35 -1.40 -12.15 5.93
CA LEU A 35 -1.32 -11.84 4.51
C LEU A 35 0.07 -12.14 3.95
N ASN A 36 0.11 -12.86 2.83
CA ASN A 36 1.31 -13.07 2.04
C ASN A 36 1.24 -12.29 0.72
N LEU A 37 1.96 -11.17 0.63
CA LEU A 37 1.99 -10.34 -0.58
C LEU A 37 2.69 -11.01 -1.78
N ASP A 38 3.47 -12.06 -1.55
CA ASP A 38 4.09 -12.86 -2.62
C ASP A 38 3.15 -13.92 -3.19
N GLY A 39 2.05 -14.21 -2.48
CA GLY A 39 1.04 -15.20 -2.87
C GLY A 39 -0.04 -14.64 -3.81
N ASP A 40 -1.13 -15.38 -3.89
CA ASP A 40 -2.30 -15.06 -4.72
C ASP A 40 -3.33 -14.14 -4.01
N LEU A 41 -3.04 -13.75 -2.77
CA LEU A 41 -3.92 -12.96 -1.90
C LEU A 41 -5.28 -13.62 -1.64
N SER A 42 -5.34 -14.94 -1.60
CA SER A 42 -6.59 -15.69 -1.26
C SER A 42 -7.10 -15.34 0.13
N GLU A 43 -6.23 -14.86 1.03
CA GLU A 43 -6.59 -14.36 2.36
C GLU A 43 -7.61 -13.19 2.29
N LEU A 44 -7.69 -12.50 1.16
CA LEU A 44 -8.62 -11.39 0.93
C LEU A 44 -9.92 -11.83 0.23
N ASP A 45 -10.09 -13.09 -0.11
CA ASP A 45 -11.27 -13.56 -0.86
C ASP A 45 -12.58 -13.31 -0.12
N ASP A 46 -12.59 -13.51 1.18
CA ASP A 46 -13.78 -13.35 2.03
C ASP A 46 -13.98 -11.91 2.56
N VAL A 47 -13.14 -10.96 2.16
CA VAL A 47 -13.32 -9.56 2.52
C VAL A 47 -14.59 -9.01 1.87
N SER A 48 -15.46 -8.39 2.66
CA SER A 48 -16.71 -7.77 2.22
C SER A 48 -17.03 -6.53 3.05
N ASP A 49 -18.01 -5.77 2.61
CA ASP A 49 -18.53 -4.59 3.33
C ASP A 49 -17.43 -3.58 3.66
N ILE A 50 -16.59 -3.29 2.69
CA ILE A 50 -15.51 -2.30 2.80
C ILE A 50 -15.82 -1.06 1.97
N ASP A 51 -15.56 0.11 2.55
CA ASP A 51 -15.65 1.41 1.90
C ASP A 51 -14.29 2.14 1.85
N GLY A 52 -13.24 1.49 2.30
CA GLY A 52 -11.90 2.04 2.30
C GLY A 52 -10.81 1.00 2.26
N LEU A 53 -9.70 1.37 1.68
CA LEU A 53 -8.46 0.60 1.68
C LEU A 53 -7.29 1.53 1.99
N VAL A 54 -6.46 1.15 2.96
CA VAL A 54 -5.17 1.80 3.19
C VAL A 54 -4.06 0.77 3.07
N TYR A 55 -3.11 1.02 2.19
CA TYR A 55 -1.95 0.17 1.94
C TYR A 55 -0.71 0.79 2.57
N PHE A 56 -0.21 0.18 3.64
CA PHE A 56 0.95 0.64 4.40
C PHE A 56 2.27 -0.02 4.01
N PRO A 57 2.34 -1.25 3.46
CA PRO A 57 3.62 -1.91 3.23
C PRO A 57 4.56 -1.06 2.40
N GLY A 58 5.80 -1.01 2.82
CA GLY A 58 6.86 -0.29 2.16
C GLY A 58 8.21 -0.79 2.64
N THR A 59 9.23 -0.39 1.93
CA THR A 59 10.62 -0.65 2.28
C THR A 59 11.37 0.66 2.36
N ILE A 60 12.47 0.66 3.07
CA ILE A 60 13.44 1.73 3.04
C ILE A 60 14.83 1.11 2.85
N ASN A 61 15.51 1.51 1.80
CA ASN A 61 16.81 0.97 1.42
C ASN A 61 17.74 2.14 1.07
N LEU A 62 18.35 2.70 2.11
CA LEU A 62 19.16 3.90 1.99
C LEU A 62 20.62 3.54 1.76
N LYS A 63 21.08 3.69 0.53
CA LYS A 63 22.46 3.44 0.12
C LYS A 63 22.94 4.54 -0.83
N PRO A 64 24.25 4.83 -0.87
CA PRO A 64 24.82 5.61 -1.97
C PRO A 64 24.43 4.99 -3.32
N PHE A 65 24.12 5.83 -4.30
CA PHE A 65 23.65 5.36 -5.61
C PHE A 65 24.57 4.27 -6.22
N THR A 66 25.86 4.45 -6.11
CA THR A 66 26.85 3.50 -6.63
C THR A 66 26.85 2.13 -5.94
N MET A 67 26.23 2.03 -4.76
CA MET A 67 26.10 0.78 -4.01
C MET A 67 24.71 0.13 -4.19
N LEU A 68 23.77 0.81 -4.80
CA LEU A 68 22.46 0.24 -5.12
C LEU A 68 22.61 -0.77 -6.25
N LYS A 69 22.05 -1.96 -6.02
CA LYS A 69 21.98 -3.02 -7.01
C LYS A 69 20.61 -3.04 -7.68
N GLU A 70 20.52 -3.69 -8.84
CA GLU A 70 19.25 -3.92 -9.52
C GLU A 70 18.20 -4.54 -8.59
N GLU A 71 18.60 -5.52 -7.78
CA GLU A 71 17.71 -6.17 -6.81
C GLU A 71 17.12 -5.21 -5.77
N ASP A 72 17.83 -4.16 -5.36
CA ASP A 72 17.32 -3.14 -4.44
C ASP A 72 16.15 -2.39 -5.08
N PHE A 73 16.29 -1.96 -6.33
CA PHE A 73 15.21 -1.32 -7.10
C PHE A 73 14.02 -2.25 -7.31
N LEU A 74 14.27 -3.49 -7.70
CA LEU A 74 13.21 -4.48 -7.92
C LEU A 74 12.45 -4.80 -6.63
N ASN A 75 13.15 -4.93 -5.51
CA ASN A 75 12.51 -5.20 -4.22
C ASN A 75 11.66 -4.02 -3.74
N ASP A 76 12.18 -2.81 -3.82
CA ASP A 76 11.42 -1.61 -3.45
C ASP A 76 10.18 -1.45 -4.34
N PHE A 77 10.31 -1.63 -5.65
CA PHE A 77 9.18 -1.57 -6.58
C PHE A 77 8.16 -2.68 -6.31
N LYS A 78 8.63 -3.89 -6.05
CA LYS A 78 7.78 -5.05 -5.76
C LYS A 78 6.87 -4.80 -4.55
N ILE A 79 7.42 -4.32 -3.47
CA ILE A 79 6.66 -4.13 -2.23
C ILE A 79 5.81 -2.86 -2.30
N ASN A 80 6.37 -1.75 -2.76
CA ASN A 80 5.70 -0.46 -2.75
C ASN A 80 4.66 -0.31 -3.87
N VAL A 81 4.88 -0.88 -5.04
CA VAL A 81 4.02 -0.68 -6.22
C VAL A 81 3.26 -1.95 -6.60
N LEU A 82 3.94 -3.05 -6.86
CA LEU A 82 3.28 -4.29 -7.28
C LEU A 82 2.40 -4.86 -6.19
N GLY A 83 2.84 -4.83 -4.93
CA GLY A 83 2.03 -5.25 -3.80
C GLY A 83 0.75 -4.43 -3.67
N ALA A 84 0.84 -3.11 -3.76
CA ALA A 84 -0.31 -2.22 -3.77
C ALA A 84 -1.26 -2.52 -4.94
N SER A 85 -0.72 -2.69 -6.15
CA SER A 85 -1.48 -3.05 -7.36
C SER A 85 -2.25 -4.36 -7.18
N LYS A 86 -1.60 -5.39 -6.65
CA LYS A 86 -2.22 -6.71 -6.42
C LYS A 86 -3.39 -6.62 -5.42
N VAL A 87 -3.20 -5.88 -4.33
CA VAL A 87 -4.24 -5.69 -3.33
C VAL A 87 -5.44 -4.94 -3.92
N VAL A 88 -5.20 -3.82 -4.62
CA VAL A 88 -6.28 -3.06 -5.25
C VAL A 88 -7.06 -3.93 -6.23
N LYS A 89 -6.39 -4.66 -7.11
CA LYS A 89 -7.05 -5.59 -8.06
C LYS A 89 -7.93 -6.61 -7.34
N LYS A 90 -7.48 -7.10 -6.21
CA LYS A 90 -8.19 -8.12 -5.45
C LYS A 90 -9.50 -7.61 -4.84
N VAL A 91 -9.52 -6.34 -4.42
CA VAL A 91 -10.66 -5.78 -3.67
C VAL A 91 -11.45 -4.71 -4.39
N ILE A 92 -11.01 -4.26 -5.58
CA ILE A 92 -11.61 -3.13 -6.28
C ILE A 92 -13.13 -3.31 -6.53
N ASN A 93 -13.56 -4.51 -6.91
CA ASN A 93 -14.98 -4.77 -7.14
C ASN A 93 -15.80 -4.66 -5.84
N LYS A 94 -15.23 -5.05 -4.71
CA LYS A 94 -15.86 -4.93 -3.40
C LYS A 94 -15.96 -3.47 -2.96
N LEU A 95 -14.92 -2.67 -3.23
CA LEU A 95 -14.94 -1.23 -2.99
C LEU A 95 -15.99 -0.51 -3.84
N LYS A 96 -16.20 -0.95 -5.07
CA LYS A 96 -17.22 -0.37 -5.97
C LYS A 96 -18.67 -0.61 -5.53
N GLU A 97 -18.91 -1.56 -4.64
CA GLU A 97 -20.22 -1.82 -4.06
C GLU A 97 -20.61 -0.76 -3.01
N ALA A 98 -19.63 -0.06 -2.45
CA ALA A 98 -19.86 1.00 -1.48
C ALA A 98 -20.13 2.34 -2.15
N ASP A 99 -20.99 3.13 -1.52
CA ASP A 99 -21.23 4.52 -1.94
C ASP A 99 -20.11 5.43 -1.41
N GLY A 100 -19.20 5.81 -2.30
CA GLY A 100 -18.10 6.71 -1.97
C GLY A 100 -16.90 6.04 -1.32
N ALA A 101 -16.44 4.91 -1.85
CA ALA A 101 -15.22 4.25 -1.38
C ALA A 101 -13.95 5.07 -1.65
N SER A 102 -12.92 4.85 -0.83
CA SER A 102 -11.63 5.49 -0.99
C SER A 102 -10.46 4.52 -0.87
N VAL A 103 -9.37 4.82 -1.59
CA VAL A 103 -8.10 4.09 -1.52
C VAL A 103 -6.98 5.06 -1.15
N VAL A 104 -6.18 4.70 -0.15
CA VAL A 104 -5.07 5.53 0.32
C VAL A 104 -3.76 4.75 0.22
N PHE A 105 -2.77 5.34 -0.42
CA PHE A 105 -1.39 4.86 -0.45
C PHE A 105 -0.49 5.79 0.38
N ILE A 106 0.52 5.23 1.00
CA ILE A 106 1.49 5.99 1.78
C ILE A 106 2.71 6.26 0.91
N SER A 107 2.93 7.52 0.54
CA SER A 107 4.09 7.96 -0.21
C SER A 107 5.22 8.45 0.70
N SER A 108 6.14 9.20 0.15
CA SER A 108 7.27 9.79 0.85
C SER A 108 7.61 11.14 0.23
N VAL A 109 8.16 12.04 1.02
CA VAL A 109 8.74 13.29 0.51
C VAL A 109 9.84 13.04 -0.53
N ALA A 110 10.53 11.89 -0.43
CA ALA A 110 11.54 11.47 -1.39
C ALA A 110 11.00 11.23 -2.81
N ALA A 111 9.68 11.10 -2.97
CA ALA A 111 9.06 11.01 -4.29
C ALA A 111 9.10 12.34 -5.06
N ASN A 112 9.12 13.46 -4.35
CA ASN A 112 9.01 14.81 -4.93
C ASN A 112 10.26 15.66 -4.70
N ILE A 113 11.05 15.36 -3.68
CA ILE A 113 12.25 16.09 -3.31
C ILE A 113 13.45 15.15 -3.41
N GLY A 114 14.51 15.60 -4.08
CA GLY A 114 15.77 14.85 -4.13
C GLY A 114 16.41 14.75 -2.75
N LEU A 115 16.52 13.55 -2.21
CA LEU A 115 17.21 13.26 -0.96
C LEU A 115 18.40 12.34 -1.21
N PRO A 116 19.56 12.58 -0.55
CA PRO A 116 20.69 11.66 -0.65
C PRO A 116 20.29 10.23 -0.26
N PHE A 117 20.86 9.25 -0.92
CA PHE A 117 20.66 7.82 -0.64
C PHE A 117 19.26 7.26 -0.91
N HIS A 118 18.34 8.02 -1.48
CA HIS A 118 16.95 7.65 -1.68
C HIS A 118 16.59 7.28 -3.13
N ALA A 119 17.57 7.01 -4.01
CA ALA A 119 17.29 6.82 -5.43
C ALA A 119 16.29 5.68 -5.69
N SER A 120 16.42 4.53 -5.02
CA SER A 120 15.53 3.38 -5.21
C SER A 120 14.13 3.64 -4.63
N ILE A 121 14.06 4.05 -3.37
CA ILE A 121 12.76 4.28 -2.72
C ILE A 121 12.04 5.50 -3.30
N GLY A 122 12.78 6.56 -3.65
CA GLY A 122 12.20 7.74 -4.31
C GLY A 122 11.57 7.40 -5.65
N ALA A 123 12.24 6.58 -6.47
CA ALA A 123 11.70 6.08 -7.74
C ALA A 123 10.44 5.25 -7.53
N SER A 124 10.44 4.32 -6.57
CA SER A 124 9.28 3.47 -6.27
C SER A 124 8.09 4.26 -5.74
N LYS A 125 8.31 5.23 -4.85
CA LYS A 125 7.22 6.07 -4.32
C LYS A 125 6.67 7.01 -5.38
N SER A 126 7.49 7.52 -6.29
CA SER A 126 7.02 8.29 -7.45
C SER A 126 6.15 7.43 -8.38
N ALA A 127 6.54 6.18 -8.61
CA ALA A 127 5.74 5.22 -9.37
C ALA A 127 4.39 4.92 -8.70
N LEU A 128 4.37 4.76 -7.37
CA LEU A 128 3.15 4.58 -6.58
C LEU A 128 2.20 5.78 -6.74
N GLU A 129 2.71 7.00 -6.67
CA GLU A 129 1.91 8.20 -6.89
C GLU A 129 1.36 8.28 -8.32
N GLY A 130 2.16 7.89 -9.33
CA GLY A 130 1.70 7.80 -10.72
C GLY A 130 0.55 6.80 -10.87
N MET A 131 0.67 5.64 -10.25
CA MET A 131 -0.40 4.63 -10.24
C MET A 131 -1.66 5.16 -9.55
N ALA A 132 -1.52 5.87 -8.42
CA ALA A 132 -2.66 6.45 -7.70
C ALA A 132 -3.44 7.44 -8.59
N ARG A 133 -2.75 8.31 -9.31
CA ARG A 133 -3.39 9.25 -10.24
C ARG A 133 -4.12 8.54 -11.38
N ALA A 134 -3.52 7.49 -11.93
CA ALA A 134 -4.14 6.69 -13.01
C ALA A 134 -5.41 6.00 -12.52
N LEU A 135 -5.35 5.35 -11.36
CA LEU A 135 -6.50 4.69 -10.74
C LEU A 135 -7.62 5.68 -10.39
N ALA A 136 -7.28 6.85 -9.87
CA ALA A 136 -8.26 7.89 -9.58
C ALA A 136 -9.00 8.37 -10.85
N SER A 137 -8.31 8.41 -11.99
CA SER A 137 -8.95 8.74 -13.29
C SER A 137 -9.83 7.62 -13.83
N GLU A 138 -9.45 6.36 -13.57
CA GLU A 138 -10.17 5.19 -14.07
C GLU A 138 -11.44 4.87 -13.26
N TYR A 139 -11.44 5.17 -11.97
CA TYR A 139 -12.49 4.80 -11.02
C TYR A 139 -13.18 6.02 -10.36
N THR A 140 -13.46 7.03 -11.13
CA THR A 140 -14.26 8.21 -10.66
C THR A 140 -15.75 7.94 -10.68
#